data_2a9e0a46d7d0c53395b0e6717bffe88a
#
_entry.id   2a9e0a46d7d0c53395b0e6717bffe88a
#
_cell.length_a   1.000
_cell.length_b   1.000
_cell.length_c   1.000
_cell.angle_alpha   90.00
_cell.angle_beta   90.00
_cell.angle_gamma   90.00
#
_symmetry.space_group_name_H-M   'P 1'
#
loop_
_entity.id
_entity.type
_entity.pdbx_description
1 polymer ?
#
loop_
_entity_poly.entity_id
_entity_poly.type
_entity_poly.pdbx_seq_one_letter_code
_entity_poly.pdbx_strand_id
1 'polypeptide(L)'
;MSDSKFVQADPASERTYQQTGFDPATADSQLSYTSNRVAKPVYNTYEPGRYEVSGYITDWAQYDGRLQEDPNPANAGRGADLAQLLANPTAYDRVVVQSAAIVGDRGEKQQVIARAAEQLGRTAGQVTFIDPWGDCQAYTNCGFAGWRDIQLPRDFQQEKVQGLLGGLRELAKRSTDAGRTLKVAFSIGGWSMSGAFHQVARDRQQRTVFVDSVVDVFQRFPMFDEVDIDWEYPGVQGAFGNEYSEEDPANYAALIGELRRALDGAGRRDAKIGIALSSDTAVLRTMNVPALVASGADQLNVMTYDFFGTPWAAGLDHHAGIYSNPDSTTSLDGAVQYLLKAGITSRSIHIGWASYGRSARGATVTSISPLAGTCDTEGRGLTLGTFESGVTEWPDIITNYLDLETGQGRNGYTLYTDTVANADFLYNHDSRVFISLDTPRTVKAKAEYVVQHNLGGMFAWQGDLDNGLLLNAAREGLGQKLTEQTIAMEPLYTPGSETA
;
A
#
# COMPACT_ATOMS: atom_id res chain seq x y z
N MET A 1 -21.73 14.43 12.35
CA MET A 1 -20.36 14.98 12.56
C MET A 1 -20.34 16.43 12.10
N SER A 2 -19.73 17.35 12.85
CA SER A 2 -19.51 18.71 12.34
C SER A 2 -18.43 18.64 11.25
N ASP A 3 -18.64 19.37 10.14
CA ASP A 3 -17.62 19.52 9.11
C ASP A 3 -16.33 20.10 9.68
N SER A 4 -15.23 19.37 9.54
CA SER A 4 -13.89 19.80 9.90
C SER A 4 -13.06 20.13 8.66
N LYS A 5 -11.81 20.57 8.86
CA LYS A 5 -10.89 20.81 7.73
C LYS A 5 -10.50 19.51 7.02
N PHE A 6 -10.52 18.37 7.72
CA PHE A 6 -9.98 17.10 7.28
C PHE A 6 -11.04 16.06 6.96
N VAL A 7 -12.23 16.16 7.59
CA VAL A 7 -13.30 15.19 7.43
C VAL A 7 -14.61 15.87 7.07
N GLN A 8 -15.47 15.14 6.39
CA GLN A 8 -16.81 15.54 5.98
C GLN A 8 -17.82 14.44 6.27
N ALA A 9 -19.09 14.79 6.35
CA ALA A 9 -20.15 13.82 6.50
C ALA A 9 -20.23 12.89 5.27
N ASP A 10 -20.39 11.60 5.52
CA ASP A 10 -20.74 10.61 4.50
C ASP A 10 -22.01 9.85 4.94
N PRO A 11 -23.17 10.17 4.35
CA PRO A 11 -24.42 9.56 4.76
C PRO A 11 -24.45 8.03 4.65
N ALA A 12 -23.61 7.44 3.78
CA ALA A 12 -23.54 5.99 3.64
C ALA A 12 -22.82 5.34 4.84
N SER A 13 -21.71 5.91 5.27
CA SER A 13 -21.00 5.47 6.48
C SER A 13 -21.85 5.69 7.74
N GLU A 14 -22.51 6.83 7.86
CA GLU A 14 -23.37 7.13 9.01
C GLU A 14 -24.55 6.15 9.13
N ARG A 15 -25.21 5.82 8.01
CA ARG A 15 -26.27 4.80 8.00
C ARG A 15 -25.73 3.42 8.36
N THR A 16 -24.54 3.08 7.90
CA THR A 16 -23.91 1.80 8.23
C THR A 16 -23.64 1.69 9.72
N TYR A 17 -23.12 2.76 10.37
CA TYR A 17 -22.93 2.78 11.84
C TYR A 17 -24.25 2.54 12.58
N GLN A 18 -25.33 3.19 12.15
CA GLN A 18 -26.67 3.00 12.75
C GLN A 18 -27.19 1.55 12.58
N GLN A 19 -26.97 0.95 11.41
CA GLN A 19 -27.43 -0.40 11.12
C GLN A 19 -26.65 -1.48 11.85
N THR A 20 -25.32 -1.31 11.98
CA THR A 20 -24.43 -2.28 12.62
C THR A 20 -24.34 -2.07 14.13
N GLY A 21 -24.77 -0.91 14.64
CA GLY A 21 -24.55 -0.51 16.04
C GLY A 21 -23.09 -0.18 16.33
N PHE A 22 -22.30 0.17 15.31
CA PHE A 22 -20.90 0.57 15.49
C PHE A 22 -20.81 1.85 16.30
N ASP A 23 -20.04 1.79 17.39
CA ASP A 23 -19.68 2.94 18.24
C ASP A 23 -18.17 2.94 18.45
N PRO A 24 -17.43 3.91 17.89
CA PRO A 24 -15.97 3.93 17.97
C PRO A 24 -15.44 4.05 19.41
N ALA A 25 -16.23 4.53 20.36
CA ALA A 25 -15.80 4.63 21.76
C ALA A 25 -15.74 3.27 22.47
N THR A 26 -16.55 2.31 22.05
CA THR A 26 -16.72 1.02 22.75
C THR A 26 -16.40 -0.19 21.89
N ALA A 27 -16.33 -0.04 20.56
CA ALA A 27 -16.03 -1.13 19.64
C ALA A 27 -14.61 -1.67 19.84
N ASP A 28 -14.50 -2.99 19.97
CA ASP A 28 -13.22 -3.70 20.10
C ASP A 28 -13.03 -4.80 19.03
N SER A 29 -14.13 -5.25 18.43
CA SER A 29 -14.18 -6.41 17.52
C SER A 29 -15.17 -6.21 16.36
N GLN A 30 -15.45 -4.98 16.00
CA GLN A 30 -16.40 -4.63 14.93
C GLN A 30 -15.66 -4.02 13.74
N LEU A 31 -16.26 -4.14 12.54
CA LEU A 31 -15.85 -3.39 11.37
C LEU A 31 -16.68 -2.12 11.25
N SER A 32 -16.02 -1.00 10.99
CA SER A 32 -16.65 0.31 10.86
C SER A 32 -17.30 0.52 9.50
N TYR A 33 -16.73 -0.08 8.45
CA TYR A 33 -17.10 0.16 7.04
C TYR A 33 -17.04 1.65 6.65
N THR A 34 -16.14 2.41 7.25
CA THR A 34 -15.95 3.83 6.95
C THR A 34 -15.39 4.02 5.56
N SER A 35 -16.09 4.78 4.72
CA SER A 35 -15.66 5.05 3.34
C SER A 35 -14.55 6.09 3.27
N ASN A 36 -13.72 6.04 2.23
CA ASN A 36 -12.72 7.07 1.92
C ASN A 36 -13.35 8.46 1.69
N ARG A 37 -14.64 8.52 1.34
CA ARG A 37 -15.36 9.79 1.12
C ARG A 37 -15.47 10.66 2.36
N VAL A 38 -15.27 10.12 3.57
CA VAL A 38 -15.23 10.93 4.80
C VAL A 38 -14.02 11.83 4.85
N ALA A 39 -12.92 11.49 4.17
CA ALA A 39 -11.69 12.27 4.17
C ALA A 39 -11.74 13.36 3.10
N LYS A 40 -11.52 14.61 3.48
CA LYS A 40 -11.40 15.75 2.54
C LYS A 40 -10.01 15.75 1.89
N PRO A 41 -9.91 15.88 0.56
CA PRO A 41 -8.63 16.05 -0.11
C PRO A 41 -7.92 17.33 0.33
N VAL A 42 -6.66 17.24 0.75
CA VAL A 42 -5.86 18.36 1.26
C VAL A 42 -4.44 18.36 0.69
N TYR A 43 -4.31 18.08 -0.58
CA TYR A 43 -3.02 18.04 -1.28
C TYR A 43 -2.39 19.44 -1.36
N ASN A 44 -1.19 19.57 -0.84
CA ASN A 44 -0.29 20.69 -1.12
C ASN A 44 0.51 20.39 -2.39
N THR A 45 1.03 21.43 -3.05
CA THR A 45 1.88 21.27 -4.24
C THR A 45 3.34 21.62 -3.91
N TYR A 46 4.26 20.84 -4.40
CA TYR A 46 5.70 20.99 -4.13
C TYR A 46 6.53 21.02 -5.40
N GLU A 47 7.69 21.69 -5.38
CA GLU A 47 8.67 21.59 -6.45
C GLU A 47 9.18 20.14 -6.59
N PRO A 48 9.62 19.72 -7.80
CA PRO A 48 10.30 18.43 -7.97
C PRO A 48 11.48 18.28 -7.02
N GLY A 49 11.58 17.13 -6.38
CA GLY A 49 12.65 16.83 -5.43
C GLY A 49 13.63 15.78 -5.97
N ARG A 50 14.69 15.56 -5.21
CA ARG A 50 15.71 14.54 -5.48
C ARG A 50 15.21 13.12 -5.19
N TYR A 51 14.34 12.98 -4.21
CA TYR A 51 13.84 11.71 -3.68
C TYR A 51 12.45 11.45 -4.26
N GLU A 52 12.22 10.21 -4.71
CA GLU A 52 10.95 9.82 -5.31
C GLU A 52 9.88 9.58 -4.23
N VAL A 53 8.66 10.04 -4.48
CA VAL A 53 7.49 9.74 -3.67
C VAL A 53 6.49 8.98 -4.53
N SER A 54 6.15 7.76 -4.11
CA SER A 54 5.30 6.86 -4.87
C SER A 54 4.03 6.50 -4.09
N GLY A 55 2.99 6.04 -4.79
CA GLY A 55 1.79 5.50 -4.17
C GLY A 55 1.30 4.25 -4.88
N TYR A 56 1.00 3.20 -4.12
CA TYR A 56 0.26 2.05 -4.65
C TYR A 56 -1.21 2.41 -4.71
N ILE A 57 -1.81 2.22 -5.89
CA ILE A 57 -3.23 2.45 -6.18
C ILE A 57 -3.86 1.09 -6.46
N THR A 58 -4.92 0.77 -5.73
CA THR A 58 -5.51 -0.57 -5.76
C THR A 58 -6.78 -0.62 -6.60
N ASP A 59 -6.99 -1.72 -7.31
CA ASP A 59 -8.17 -1.90 -8.17
C ASP A 59 -9.47 -2.09 -7.37
N TRP A 60 -9.35 -2.62 -6.14
CA TRP A 60 -10.51 -2.89 -5.28
C TRP A 60 -11.00 -1.67 -4.47
N ALA A 61 -10.21 -0.61 -4.33
CA ALA A 61 -10.57 0.53 -3.48
C ALA A 61 -11.71 1.39 -4.05
N GLN A 62 -11.96 1.33 -5.36
CA GLN A 62 -12.97 2.15 -6.05
C GLN A 62 -14.42 1.76 -5.72
N TYR A 63 -14.65 0.55 -5.23
CA TYR A 63 -16.00 0.02 -5.04
C TYR A 63 -16.65 0.48 -3.75
N ASP A 64 -17.95 0.77 -3.83
CA ASP A 64 -18.87 0.88 -2.69
C ASP A 64 -20.32 0.70 -3.16
N GLY A 65 -20.89 -0.48 -2.93
CA GLY A 65 -22.26 -0.82 -3.34
C GLY A 65 -23.33 0.06 -2.70
N ARG A 66 -23.02 0.70 -1.56
CA ARG A 66 -23.95 1.62 -0.90
C ARG A 66 -24.27 2.87 -1.73
N LEU A 67 -23.42 3.23 -2.69
CA LEU A 67 -23.66 4.33 -3.64
C LEU A 67 -24.75 4.02 -4.66
N GLN A 68 -25.06 2.73 -4.85
CA GLN A 68 -26.11 2.25 -5.75
C GLN A 68 -27.44 1.98 -5.02
N GLU A 69 -27.69 2.72 -3.92
CA GLU A 69 -28.88 2.61 -3.07
C GLU A 69 -29.03 1.24 -2.34
N ASP A 70 -28.00 0.42 -2.32
CA ASP A 70 -27.98 -0.82 -1.55
C ASP A 70 -27.62 -0.51 -0.08
N PRO A 71 -28.54 -0.60 0.87
CA PRO A 71 -28.27 -0.30 2.27
C PRO A 71 -27.52 -1.42 3.00
N ASN A 72 -27.25 -2.56 2.34
CA ASN A 72 -26.65 -3.72 3.00
C ASN A 72 -25.17 -3.47 3.35
N PRO A 73 -24.77 -3.48 4.64
CA PRO A 73 -23.36 -3.32 5.03
C PRO A 73 -22.42 -4.35 4.40
N ALA A 74 -22.93 -5.52 3.98
CA ALA A 74 -22.13 -6.53 3.28
C ALA A 74 -21.62 -6.06 1.90
N ASN A 75 -22.27 -5.04 1.31
CA ASN A 75 -21.87 -4.44 0.04
C ASN A 75 -21.10 -3.11 0.25
N ALA A 76 -20.75 -2.79 1.49
CA ALA A 76 -19.93 -1.63 1.80
C ALA A 76 -18.53 -1.78 1.18
N GLY A 77 -17.99 -0.68 0.72
CA GLY A 77 -16.66 -0.61 0.15
C GLY A 77 -16.03 0.75 0.40
N ARG A 78 -14.77 0.88 -0.01
CA ARG A 78 -13.93 2.05 0.26
C ARG A 78 -14.40 3.28 -0.49
N GLY A 79 -14.87 3.12 -1.73
CA GLY A 79 -15.34 4.23 -2.55
C GLY A 79 -14.26 5.27 -2.84
N ALA A 80 -12.99 4.84 -2.96
CA ALA A 80 -11.91 5.71 -3.38
C ALA A 80 -12.16 6.24 -4.78
N ASP A 81 -11.81 7.51 -5.01
CA ASP A 81 -12.02 8.19 -6.28
C ASP A 81 -10.70 8.74 -6.83
N LEU A 82 -10.24 8.18 -7.95
CA LEU A 82 -9.05 8.62 -8.66
C LEU A 82 -9.14 10.09 -9.11
N ALA A 83 -10.36 10.67 -9.17
CA ALA A 83 -10.55 12.09 -9.46
C ALA A 83 -9.78 13.00 -8.51
N GLN A 84 -9.51 12.58 -7.26
CA GLN A 84 -8.66 13.32 -6.33
C GLN A 84 -7.23 13.49 -6.87
N LEU A 85 -6.63 12.42 -7.40
CA LEU A 85 -5.31 12.49 -8.03
C LEU A 85 -5.35 13.19 -9.38
N LEU A 86 -6.44 13.02 -10.16
CA LEU A 86 -6.63 13.75 -11.42
C LEU A 86 -6.72 15.27 -11.22
N ALA A 87 -7.22 15.71 -10.07
CA ALA A 87 -7.22 17.12 -9.65
C ALA A 87 -5.85 17.58 -9.11
N ASN A 88 -5.01 16.65 -8.66
CA ASN A 88 -3.68 16.89 -8.08
C ASN A 88 -2.61 16.06 -8.82
N PRO A 89 -2.39 16.29 -10.13
CA PRO A 89 -1.62 15.39 -10.98
C PRO A 89 -0.12 15.37 -10.70
N THR A 90 0.35 16.22 -9.80
CA THR A 90 1.74 16.29 -9.34
C THR A 90 1.94 15.71 -7.93
N ALA A 91 0.90 15.10 -7.37
CA ALA A 91 0.90 14.54 -6.02
C ALA A 91 2.00 13.48 -5.84
N TYR A 92 2.06 12.50 -6.74
CA TYR A 92 3.09 11.47 -6.75
C TYR A 92 4.07 11.64 -7.91
N ASP A 93 5.30 11.15 -7.74
CA ASP A 93 6.30 11.05 -8.82
C ASP A 93 6.14 9.73 -9.58
N ARG A 94 5.61 8.71 -8.89
CA ARG A 94 5.29 7.40 -9.43
C ARG A 94 4.00 6.85 -8.81
N VAL A 95 3.18 6.21 -9.61
CA VAL A 95 2.05 5.38 -9.14
C VAL A 95 2.25 3.94 -9.57
N VAL A 96 1.93 3.00 -8.68
CA VAL A 96 2.01 1.56 -8.92
C VAL A 96 0.59 1.02 -8.83
N VAL A 97 0.05 0.49 -9.94
CA VAL A 97 -1.25 -0.17 -9.88
C VAL A 97 -1.10 -1.58 -9.32
N GLN A 98 -1.81 -1.84 -8.25
CA GLN A 98 -2.01 -3.16 -7.68
C GLN A 98 -3.47 -3.53 -8.04
N SER A 99 -3.73 -4.57 -8.87
CA SER A 99 -2.99 -5.77 -8.90
C SER A 99 -3.00 -6.49 -10.27
N ALA A 100 -1.90 -7.12 -10.53
CA ALA A 100 -1.86 -8.19 -11.51
C ALA A 100 -1.40 -9.48 -10.81
N ALA A 101 -1.75 -10.63 -11.40
CA ALA A 101 -1.43 -11.94 -10.86
C ALA A 101 -0.95 -12.88 -11.96
N ILE A 102 -0.47 -14.05 -11.58
CA ILE A 102 -0.08 -15.11 -12.51
C ILE A 102 -1.24 -16.10 -12.66
N VAL A 103 -1.66 -16.35 -13.87
CA VAL A 103 -2.72 -17.32 -14.17
C VAL A 103 -2.28 -18.72 -13.76
N GLY A 104 -3.09 -19.37 -12.94
CA GLY A 104 -2.78 -20.70 -12.37
C GLY A 104 -2.39 -20.62 -10.90
N ASP A 105 -2.40 -19.44 -10.29
CA ASP A 105 -2.32 -19.29 -8.84
C ASP A 105 -3.42 -20.09 -8.14
N ARG A 106 -3.06 -20.79 -7.05
CA ARG A 106 -3.94 -21.68 -6.30
C ARG A 106 -4.31 -21.14 -4.92
N GLY A 107 -3.92 -19.90 -4.62
CA GLY A 107 -4.21 -19.23 -3.37
C GLY A 107 -5.65 -18.75 -3.26
N GLU A 108 -5.88 -17.85 -2.34
CA GLU A 108 -7.19 -17.28 -2.00
C GLU A 108 -7.92 -16.68 -3.22
N LYS A 109 -7.18 -16.06 -4.13
CA LYS A 109 -7.71 -15.36 -5.31
C LYS A 109 -7.84 -16.24 -6.56
N GLN A 110 -7.61 -17.56 -6.47
CA GLN A 110 -7.62 -18.49 -7.60
C GLN A 110 -8.81 -18.28 -8.56
N GLN A 111 -10.03 -18.18 -8.03
CA GLN A 111 -11.24 -18.06 -8.87
C GLN A 111 -11.34 -16.69 -9.55
N VAL A 112 -10.93 -15.62 -8.87
CA VAL A 112 -10.92 -14.26 -9.41
C VAL A 112 -9.94 -14.20 -10.56
N ILE A 113 -8.71 -14.69 -10.37
CA ILE A 113 -7.65 -14.75 -11.38
C ILE A 113 -8.09 -15.57 -12.60
N ALA A 114 -8.72 -16.73 -12.38
CA ALA A 114 -9.17 -17.57 -13.49
C ALA A 114 -10.25 -16.89 -14.36
N ARG A 115 -11.23 -16.22 -13.74
CA ARG A 115 -12.28 -15.47 -14.45
C ARG A 115 -11.71 -14.27 -15.21
N ALA A 116 -10.80 -13.53 -14.60
CA ALA A 116 -10.13 -12.40 -15.24
C ALA A 116 -9.30 -12.86 -16.43
N ALA A 117 -8.56 -13.96 -16.28
CA ALA A 117 -7.77 -14.57 -17.35
C ALA A 117 -8.63 -14.95 -18.56
N GLU A 118 -9.80 -15.56 -18.33
CA GLU A 118 -10.74 -15.89 -19.41
C GLU A 118 -11.20 -14.63 -20.19
N GLN A 119 -11.57 -13.57 -19.46
CA GLN A 119 -12.02 -12.31 -20.07
C GLN A 119 -10.90 -11.61 -20.86
N LEU A 120 -9.66 -11.69 -20.37
CA LEU A 120 -8.50 -11.05 -21.01
C LEU A 120 -7.77 -11.97 -22.00
N GLY A 121 -8.25 -13.19 -22.22
CA GLY A 121 -7.65 -14.17 -23.14
C GLY A 121 -6.26 -14.63 -22.67
N ARG A 122 -6.04 -14.75 -21.37
CA ARG A 122 -4.76 -15.18 -20.77
C ARG A 122 -4.80 -16.67 -20.42
N THR A 123 -3.63 -17.31 -20.48
CA THR A 123 -3.44 -18.74 -20.20
C THR A 123 -2.47 -18.97 -19.05
N ALA A 124 -2.40 -20.20 -18.54
CA ALA A 124 -1.56 -20.56 -17.41
C ALA A 124 -0.11 -20.07 -17.55
N GLY A 125 0.43 -19.51 -16.47
CA GLY A 125 1.77 -18.92 -16.39
C GLY A 125 1.87 -17.48 -16.91
N GLN A 126 0.85 -16.96 -17.61
CA GLN A 126 0.82 -15.58 -18.07
C GLN A 126 0.34 -14.63 -16.97
N VAL A 127 0.74 -13.36 -17.08
CA VAL A 127 0.25 -12.27 -16.24
C VAL A 127 -1.14 -11.82 -16.69
N THR A 128 -2.04 -11.60 -15.75
CA THR A 128 -3.37 -11.03 -15.94
C THR A 128 -3.66 -9.96 -14.90
N PHE A 129 -4.33 -8.87 -15.27
CA PHE A 129 -5.01 -8.00 -14.32
C PHE A 129 -6.22 -8.76 -13.77
N ILE A 130 -6.56 -8.56 -12.49
CA ILE A 130 -7.52 -9.43 -11.79
C ILE A 130 -8.95 -8.88 -11.77
N ASP A 131 -9.12 -7.62 -12.11
CA ASP A 131 -10.43 -6.98 -12.22
C ASP A 131 -10.66 -6.32 -13.58
N PRO A 132 -10.95 -7.09 -14.63
CA PRO A 132 -11.17 -6.53 -15.98
C PRO A 132 -12.26 -5.45 -16.05
N TRP A 133 -13.26 -5.51 -15.14
CA TRP A 133 -14.29 -4.48 -15.05
C TRP A 133 -13.72 -3.17 -14.48
N GLY A 134 -13.15 -3.21 -13.28
CA GLY A 134 -12.59 -2.04 -12.62
C GLY A 134 -11.36 -1.47 -13.33
N ASP A 135 -10.51 -2.34 -13.87
CA ASP A 135 -9.28 -1.93 -14.56
C ASP A 135 -9.52 -1.36 -15.95
N CYS A 136 -10.51 -1.89 -16.69
CA CYS A 136 -10.64 -1.60 -18.12
C CYS A 136 -11.97 -0.98 -18.55
N GLN A 137 -13.06 -1.18 -17.80
CA GLN A 137 -14.41 -0.86 -18.26
C GLN A 137 -15.17 0.13 -17.37
N ALA A 138 -14.89 0.18 -16.06
CA ALA A 138 -15.59 1.06 -15.13
C ALA A 138 -15.44 2.55 -15.47
N TYR A 139 -16.48 3.33 -15.21
CA TYR A 139 -16.53 4.75 -15.51
C TYR A 139 -16.53 5.63 -14.26
N THR A 140 -17.16 5.16 -13.20
CA THR A 140 -17.22 5.84 -11.90
C THR A 140 -15.94 5.58 -11.11
N ASN A 141 -15.56 6.57 -10.30
CA ASN A 141 -14.37 6.54 -9.43
C ASN A 141 -13.01 6.41 -10.16
N CYS A 142 -13.03 6.52 -11.49
CA CYS A 142 -11.82 6.48 -12.34
C CYS A 142 -11.69 7.76 -13.20
N GLY A 143 -12.47 8.79 -12.93
CA GLY A 143 -12.40 10.10 -13.59
C GLY A 143 -13.09 10.17 -14.96
N PHE A 144 -13.94 9.21 -15.32
CA PHE A 144 -14.68 9.21 -16.58
C PHE A 144 -16.16 9.54 -16.38
N ALA A 145 -16.74 10.20 -17.39
CA ALA A 145 -18.16 10.42 -17.51
C ALA A 145 -18.70 9.74 -18.79
N GLY A 146 -19.95 9.25 -18.71
CA GLY A 146 -20.60 8.60 -19.84
C GLY A 146 -20.22 7.13 -20.01
N TRP A 147 -20.57 6.58 -21.15
CA TRP A 147 -20.38 5.16 -21.47
C TRP A 147 -19.53 4.97 -22.74
N ARG A 148 -18.64 3.99 -22.71
CA ARG A 148 -17.89 3.54 -23.87
C ARG A 148 -17.94 2.01 -23.92
N ASP A 149 -18.28 1.44 -25.06
CA ASP A 149 -18.27 -0.01 -25.27
C ASP A 149 -16.82 -0.50 -25.36
N ILE A 150 -16.40 -1.26 -24.37
CA ILE A 150 -15.09 -1.92 -24.29
C ILE A 150 -15.32 -3.42 -24.41
N GLN A 151 -14.76 -4.03 -25.44
CA GLN A 151 -14.91 -5.47 -25.72
C GLN A 151 -13.59 -6.20 -25.49
N LEU A 152 -13.46 -6.85 -24.33
CA LEU A 152 -12.32 -7.67 -23.99
C LEU A 152 -12.40 -9.04 -24.68
N PRO A 153 -11.26 -9.66 -25.02
CA PRO A 153 -9.88 -9.17 -24.83
C PRO A 153 -9.37 -8.25 -25.97
N ARG A 154 -10.17 -8.02 -27.01
CA ARG A 154 -9.76 -7.23 -28.20
C ARG A 154 -9.28 -5.83 -27.85
N ASP A 155 -10.00 -5.16 -26.95
CA ASP A 155 -9.77 -3.75 -26.57
C ASP A 155 -8.86 -3.61 -25.35
N PHE A 156 -8.19 -4.69 -24.91
CA PHE A 156 -7.19 -4.65 -23.84
C PHE A 156 -5.89 -4.01 -24.33
N GLN A 157 -5.92 -2.68 -24.42
CA GLN A 157 -4.80 -1.84 -24.84
C GLN A 157 -5.02 -0.41 -24.40
N GLN A 158 -3.93 0.33 -24.18
CA GLN A 158 -3.92 1.66 -23.55
C GLN A 158 -4.93 2.64 -24.12
N GLU A 159 -5.05 2.72 -25.44
CA GLU A 159 -5.90 3.70 -26.13
C GLU A 159 -7.40 3.39 -26.02
N LYS A 160 -7.75 2.19 -25.64
CA LYS A 160 -9.13 1.71 -25.62
C LYS A 160 -9.72 1.65 -24.20
N VAL A 161 -8.95 1.13 -23.25
CA VAL A 161 -9.44 0.91 -21.89
C VAL A 161 -9.87 2.20 -21.21
N GLN A 162 -10.87 2.08 -20.36
CA GLN A 162 -11.26 3.01 -19.33
C GLN A 162 -10.87 2.44 -17.96
N GLY A 163 -11.72 2.49 -16.97
CA GLY A 163 -11.40 1.98 -15.65
C GLY A 163 -10.16 2.61 -15.04
N LEU A 164 -9.55 1.91 -14.12
CA LEU A 164 -8.34 2.38 -13.42
C LEU A 164 -7.17 2.62 -14.40
N LEU A 165 -6.93 1.71 -15.34
CA LEU A 165 -5.84 1.86 -16.33
C LEU A 165 -6.05 3.06 -17.25
N GLY A 166 -7.29 3.33 -17.66
CA GLY A 166 -7.61 4.53 -18.42
C GLY A 166 -7.47 5.81 -17.60
N GLY A 167 -7.84 5.76 -16.34
CA GLY A 167 -7.66 6.87 -15.39
C GLY A 167 -6.18 7.18 -15.15
N LEU A 168 -5.33 6.17 -15.02
CA LEU A 168 -3.88 6.36 -14.89
C LEU A 168 -3.25 6.94 -16.15
N ARG A 169 -3.69 6.52 -17.33
CA ARG A 169 -3.31 7.17 -18.61
C ARG A 169 -3.63 8.67 -18.60
N GLU A 170 -4.83 9.04 -18.16
CA GLU A 170 -5.25 10.44 -18.06
C GLU A 170 -4.44 11.19 -16.98
N LEU A 171 -4.15 10.55 -15.84
CA LEU A 171 -3.32 11.11 -14.78
C LEU A 171 -1.90 11.43 -15.29
N ALA A 172 -1.27 10.49 -15.99
CA ALA A 172 0.06 10.68 -16.57
C ALA A 172 0.07 11.85 -17.56
N LYS A 173 -0.98 11.97 -18.38
CA LYS A 173 -1.16 13.11 -19.30
C LYS A 173 -1.29 14.43 -18.54
N ARG A 174 -2.14 14.50 -17.52
CA ARG A 174 -2.33 15.73 -16.71
C ARG A 174 -1.06 16.11 -15.97
N SER A 175 -0.29 15.14 -15.49
CA SER A 175 1.02 15.39 -14.87
C SER A 175 1.97 16.05 -15.88
N THR A 176 2.00 15.55 -17.13
CA THR A 176 2.81 16.14 -18.20
C THR A 176 2.35 17.56 -18.55
N ASP A 177 1.04 17.79 -18.66
CA ASP A 177 0.45 19.12 -18.89
C ASP A 177 0.80 20.10 -17.74
N ALA A 178 0.99 19.60 -16.52
CA ALA A 178 1.47 20.35 -15.35
C ALA A 178 3.01 20.49 -15.27
N GLY A 179 3.74 20.07 -16.30
CA GLY A 179 5.20 20.17 -16.36
C GLY A 179 5.97 19.13 -15.53
N ARG A 180 5.32 18.01 -15.18
CA ARG A 180 5.91 16.88 -14.44
C ARG A 180 5.84 15.61 -15.26
N THR A 181 6.69 14.64 -14.93
CA THR A 181 6.62 13.30 -15.54
C THR A 181 6.21 12.32 -14.46
N LEU A 182 4.96 11.87 -14.50
CA LEU A 182 4.52 10.77 -13.65
C LEU A 182 5.01 9.45 -14.24
N LYS A 183 5.68 8.65 -13.41
CA LYS A 183 5.99 7.25 -13.72
C LYS A 183 4.80 6.37 -13.37
N VAL A 184 4.49 5.41 -14.23
CA VAL A 184 3.41 4.46 -14.01
C VAL A 184 3.99 3.05 -14.00
N ALA A 185 3.69 2.30 -12.95
CA ALA A 185 4.10 0.91 -12.79
C ALA A 185 2.88 0.01 -12.59
N PHE A 186 3.04 -1.29 -12.82
CA PHE A 186 2.08 -2.30 -12.39
C PHE A 186 2.79 -3.36 -11.53
N SER A 187 2.12 -3.79 -10.47
CA SER A 187 2.63 -4.79 -9.55
C SER A 187 2.01 -6.15 -9.83
N ILE A 188 2.82 -7.21 -9.74
CA ILE A 188 2.42 -8.60 -9.95
C ILE A 188 2.65 -9.35 -8.66
N GLY A 189 1.57 -9.89 -8.07
CA GLY A 189 1.64 -10.67 -6.84
C GLY A 189 1.06 -9.97 -5.64
N GLY A 190 1.79 -10.00 -4.52
CA GLY A 190 1.33 -9.61 -3.20
C GLY A 190 0.94 -10.80 -2.35
N TRP A 191 0.60 -10.57 -1.08
CA TRP A 191 0.35 -11.61 -0.08
C TRP A 191 -0.59 -12.72 -0.55
N SER A 192 -1.74 -12.36 -1.11
CA SER A 192 -2.79 -13.32 -1.52
C SER A 192 -2.64 -13.84 -2.95
N MET A 193 -1.60 -13.42 -3.70
CA MET A 193 -1.39 -13.77 -5.12
C MET A 193 0.04 -14.18 -5.45
N SER A 194 0.78 -14.64 -4.45
CA SER A 194 2.16 -15.15 -4.62
C SER A 194 2.24 -16.67 -4.83
N GLY A 195 1.12 -17.38 -4.83
CA GLY A 195 1.09 -18.84 -4.87
C GLY A 195 1.62 -19.48 -6.15
N ALA A 196 1.62 -18.74 -7.28
CA ALA A 196 2.12 -19.27 -8.56
C ALA A 196 3.62 -19.03 -8.78
N PHE A 197 4.26 -18.11 -8.06
CA PHE A 197 5.66 -17.75 -8.33
C PHE A 197 6.63 -18.92 -8.19
N HIS A 198 6.49 -19.75 -7.15
CA HIS A 198 7.34 -20.91 -6.95
C HIS A 198 7.37 -21.82 -8.20
N GLN A 199 6.19 -22.16 -8.74
CA GLN A 199 6.09 -23.03 -9.91
C GLN A 199 6.63 -22.37 -11.19
N VAL A 200 6.33 -21.09 -11.38
CA VAL A 200 6.80 -20.33 -12.54
C VAL A 200 8.30 -20.11 -12.49
N ALA A 201 8.86 -19.72 -11.35
CA ALA A 201 10.27 -19.38 -11.23
C ALA A 201 11.19 -20.61 -11.38
N ARG A 202 10.78 -21.79 -10.91
CA ARG A 202 11.59 -23.02 -10.98
C ARG A 202 11.70 -23.61 -12.37
N ASP A 203 10.73 -23.40 -13.24
CA ASP A 203 10.69 -24.01 -14.57
C ASP A 203 11.02 -22.98 -15.66
N ARG A 204 12.06 -23.25 -16.48
CA ARG A 204 12.51 -22.33 -17.52
C ARG A 204 11.42 -22.03 -18.54
N GLN A 205 10.60 -23.00 -18.91
CA GLN A 205 9.56 -22.84 -19.89
C GLN A 205 8.44 -21.95 -19.35
N GLN A 206 8.07 -22.12 -18.06
CA GLN A 206 7.11 -21.28 -17.37
C GLN A 206 7.65 -19.86 -17.22
N ARG A 207 8.93 -19.67 -16.86
CA ARG A 207 9.56 -18.33 -16.84
C ARG A 207 9.45 -17.63 -18.19
N THR A 208 9.68 -18.35 -19.30
CA THR A 208 9.52 -17.78 -20.66
C THR A 208 8.09 -17.30 -20.89
N VAL A 209 7.08 -18.12 -20.55
CA VAL A 209 5.65 -17.75 -20.69
C VAL A 209 5.33 -16.50 -19.85
N PHE A 210 5.79 -16.44 -18.62
CA PHE A 210 5.62 -15.28 -17.74
C PHE A 210 6.26 -14.02 -18.33
N VAL A 211 7.54 -14.11 -18.69
CA VAL A 211 8.34 -12.98 -19.22
C VAL A 211 7.75 -12.43 -20.50
N ASP A 212 7.36 -13.31 -21.45
CA ASP A 212 6.73 -12.89 -22.70
C ASP A 212 5.40 -12.17 -22.44
N SER A 213 4.63 -12.61 -21.42
CA SER A 213 3.37 -11.96 -21.07
C SER A 213 3.58 -10.59 -20.41
N VAL A 214 4.65 -10.39 -19.64
CA VAL A 214 5.04 -9.07 -19.12
C VAL A 214 5.41 -8.13 -20.26
N VAL A 215 6.21 -8.60 -21.20
CA VAL A 215 6.55 -7.82 -22.43
C VAL A 215 5.30 -7.45 -23.23
N ASP A 216 4.33 -8.36 -23.37
CA ASP A 216 3.04 -8.07 -24.02
C ASP A 216 2.27 -6.94 -23.30
N VAL A 217 2.29 -6.90 -21.96
CA VAL A 217 1.68 -5.79 -21.19
C VAL A 217 2.35 -4.46 -21.53
N PHE A 218 3.68 -4.40 -21.54
CA PHE A 218 4.41 -3.17 -21.93
C PHE A 218 4.14 -2.73 -23.37
N GLN A 219 3.91 -3.68 -24.30
CA GLN A 219 3.55 -3.37 -25.68
C GLN A 219 2.13 -2.82 -25.80
N ARG A 220 1.18 -3.36 -25.01
CA ARG A 220 -0.21 -2.91 -25.00
C ARG A 220 -0.41 -1.61 -24.26
N PHE A 221 0.42 -1.37 -23.24
CA PHE A 221 0.35 -0.20 -22.35
C PHE A 221 1.71 0.51 -22.29
N PRO A 222 2.09 1.26 -23.37
CA PRO A 222 3.34 2.00 -23.41
C PRO A 222 3.54 3.01 -22.27
N MET A 223 2.47 3.36 -21.54
CA MET A 223 2.54 4.24 -20.36
C MET A 223 3.29 3.61 -19.20
N PHE A 224 3.41 2.29 -19.13
CA PHE A 224 4.15 1.67 -18.03
C PHE A 224 5.66 1.89 -18.20
N ASP A 225 6.27 2.42 -17.15
CA ASP A 225 7.70 2.65 -17.03
C ASP A 225 8.40 1.55 -16.20
N GLU A 226 7.60 0.76 -15.47
CA GLU A 226 8.12 -0.23 -14.52
C GLU A 226 7.14 -1.40 -14.34
N VAL A 227 7.71 -2.58 -14.10
CA VAL A 227 7.00 -3.72 -13.49
C VAL A 227 7.56 -3.96 -12.11
N ASP A 228 6.69 -4.06 -11.12
CA ASP A 228 7.01 -4.38 -9.74
C ASP A 228 6.66 -5.84 -9.46
N ILE A 229 7.62 -6.62 -8.95
CA ILE A 229 7.42 -8.04 -8.64
C ILE A 229 7.29 -8.18 -7.13
N ASP A 230 6.10 -8.55 -6.72
CA ASP A 230 5.74 -8.68 -5.30
C ASP A 230 5.55 -10.15 -4.93
N TRP A 231 6.68 -10.88 -4.86
CA TRP A 231 6.69 -12.29 -4.44
C TRP A 231 6.90 -12.41 -2.93
N GLU A 232 5.85 -12.80 -2.21
CA GLU A 232 5.82 -12.94 -0.76
C GLU A 232 5.70 -14.43 -0.33
N TYR A 233 6.81 -15.17 -0.11
CA TYR A 233 8.23 -14.78 -0.26
C TYR A 233 9.03 -15.94 -0.88
N PRO A 234 10.08 -15.68 -1.67
CA PRO A 234 10.93 -16.74 -2.19
C PRO A 234 11.75 -17.40 -1.05
N GLY A 235 11.65 -18.72 -0.92
CA GLY A 235 12.42 -19.52 0.01
C GLY A 235 11.88 -19.59 1.44
N VAL A 236 10.80 -18.89 1.76
CA VAL A 236 10.12 -18.96 3.07
C VAL A 236 8.61 -18.97 2.92
N GLN A 237 7.91 -19.37 3.99
CA GLN A 237 6.46 -19.34 4.04
C GLN A 237 5.93 -17.89 3.91
N GLY A 238 5.10 -17.65 2.91
CA GLY A 238 4.22 -16.46 2.81
C GLY A 238 2.82 -16.79 3.30
N ALA A 239 1.78 -16.40 2.52
CA ALA A 239 0.40 -16.75 2.82
C ALA A 239 0.21 -18.28 2.93
N PHE A 240 -0.79 -18.67 3.73
CA PHE A 240 -1.08 -20.08 3.93
C PHE A 240 -1.37 -20.80 2.61
N GLY A 241 -0.67 -21.92 2.38
CA GLY A 241 -0.79 -22.74 1.16
C GLY A 241 0.16 -22.36 0.03
N ASN A 242 0.92 -21.25 0.14
CA ASN A 242 1.97 -20.96 -0.82
C ASN A 242 3.11 -21.99 -0.73
N GLU A 243 3.49 -22.53 -1.89
CA GLU A 243 4.67 -23.40 -2.00
C GLU A 243 5.96 -22.57 -1.99
N TYR A 244 7.01 -23.10 -1.38
CA TYR A 244 8.34 -22.48 -1.36
C TYR A 244 9.44 -23.56 -1.25
N SER A 245 10.66 -23.20 -1.64
CA SER A 245 11.84 -24.08 -1.51
C SER A 245 13.13 -23.28 -1.36
N GLU A 246 14.20 -23.94 -0.95
CA GLU A 246 15.54 -23.33 -0.82
C GLU A 246 16.12 -22.87 -2.18
N GLU A 247 15.60 -23.38 -3.29
CA GLU A 247 16.01 -22.95 -4.64
C GLU A 247 15.32 -21.67 -5.11
N ASP A 248 14.24 -21.23 -4.47
CA ASP A 248 13.46 -20.08 -4.92
C ASP A 248 14.28 -18.80 -5.06
N PRO A 249 15.21 -18.43 -4.17
CA PRO A 249 16.04 -17.23 -4.36
C PRO A 249 16.87 -17.27 -5.64
N ALA A 250 17.42 -18.44 -5.99
CA ALA A 250 18.19 -18.61 -7.23
C ALA A 250 17.27 -18.58 -8.47
N ASN A 251 16.10 -19.22 -8.37
CA ASN A 251 15.09 -19.22 -9.42
C ASN A 251 14.51 -17.81 -9.65
N TYR A 252 14.33 -17.05 -8.58
CA TYR A 252 13.89 -15.67 -8.66
C TYR A 252 14.92 -14.78 -9.36
N ALA A 253 16.20 -14.91 -9.01
CA ALA A 253 17.27 -14.21 -9.70
C ALA A 253 17.33 -14.56 -11.20
N ALA A 254 17.10 -15.84 -11.55
CA ALA A 254 16.99 -16.26 -12.95
C ALA A 254 15.80 -15.60 -13.66
N LEU A 255 14.62 -15.55 -13.01
CA LEU A 255 13.41 -14.91 -13.52
C LEU A 255 13.65 -13.41 -13.78
N ILE A 256 14.22 -12.68 -12.83
CA ILE A 256 14.57 -11.26 -12.98
C ILE A 256 15.55 -11.05 -14.14
N GLY A 257 16.58 -11.89 -14.24
CA GLY A 257 17.57 -11.81 -15.33
C GLY A 257 16.98 -12.13 -16.72
N GLU A 258 16.03 -13.05 -16.81
CA GLU A 258 15.31 -13.34 -18.06
C GLU A 258 14.37 -12.19 -18.42
N LEU A 259 13.66 -11.61 -17.45
CA LEU A 259 12.78 -10.46 -17.63
C LEU A 259 13.57 -9.22 -18.11
N ARG A 260 14.72 -8.92 -17.50
CA ARG A 260 15.57 -7.80 -17.92
C ARG A 260 16.01 -7.96 -19.38
N ARG A 261 16.51 -9.15 -19.76
CA ARG A 261 16.91 -9.41 -21.14
C ARG A 261 15.77 -9.29 -22.14
N ALA A 262 14.57 -9.74 -21.77
CA ALA A 262 13.39 -9.65 -22.62
C ALA A 262 12.93 -8.21 -22.83
N LEU A 263 12.90 -7.40 -21.77
CA LEU A 263 12.59 -5.97 -21.87
C LEU A 263 13.62 -5.24 -22.74
N ASP A 264 14.91 -5.53 -22.57
CA ASP A 264 15.99 -4.96 -23.40
C ASP A 264 15.83 -5.34 -24.87
N GLY A 265 15.50 -6.60 -25.13
CA GLY A 265 15.25 -7.13 -26.48
C GLY A 265 14.01 -6.54 -27.14
N ALA A 266 13.00 -6.19 -26.35
CA ALA A 266 11.78 -5.51 -26.80
C ALA A 266 11.95 -3.97 -26.97
N GLY A 267 13.17 -3.45 -26.78
CA GLY A 267 13.46 -2.00 -26.88
C GLY A 267 13.06 -1.19 -25.64
N ARG A 268 12.74 -1.86 -24.53
CA ARG A 268 12.33 -1.21 -23.26
C ARG A 268 13.48 -1.23 -22.23
N ARG A 269 14.67 -0.78 -22.64
CA ARG A 269 15.87 -0.70 -21.79
C ARG A 269 15.71 0.29 -20.62
N ASP A 270 14.86 1.27 -20.80
CA ASP A 270 14.49 2.29 -19.82
C ASP A 270 13.46 1.81 -18.79
N ALA A 271 12.73 0.73 -19.09
CA ALA A 271 11.78 0.16 -18.15
C ALA A 271 12.51 -0.42 -16.92
N LYS A 272 12.03 -0.08 -15.74
CA LYS A 272 12.57 -0.59 -14.48
C LYS A 272 11.93 -1.91 -14.08
N ILE A 273 12.69 -2.69 -13.28
CA ILE A 273 12.17 -3.84 -12.54
C ILE A 273 12.26 -3.48 -11.06
N GLY A 274 11.10 -3.22 -10.47
CA GLY A 274 10.92 -3.09 -9.03
C GLY A 274 10.74 -4.45 -8.38
N ILE A 275 11.14 -4.58 -7.13
CA ILE A 275 10.82 -5.75 -6.30
C ILE A 275 10.37 -5.30 -4.91
N ALA A 276 9.31 -5.90 -4.40
CA ALA A 276 8.89 -5.74 -3.02
C ALA A 276 9.74 -6.60 -2.09
N LEU A 277 10.14 -6.04 -0.97
CA LEU A 277 11.00 -6.69 0.02
C LEU A 277 10.35 -6.66 1.40
N SER A 278 10.46 -7.78 2.11
CA SER A 278 10.16 -7.82 3.54
C SER A 278 11.08 -6.90 4.34
N SER A 279 10.62 -6.44 5.50
CA SER A 279 11.48 -5.78 6.50
C SER A 279 12.11 -6.74 7.49
N ASP A 280 11.68 -8.00 7.51
CA ASP A 280 12.31 -9.03 8.33
C ASP A 280 13.67 -9.40 7.73
N THR A 281 14.74 -9.16 8.49
CA THR A 281 16.12 -9.43 8.06
C THR A 281 16.41 -10.91 7.84
N ALA A 282 15.65 -11.83 8.45
CA ALA A 282 15.75 -13.25 8.17
C ALA A 282 15.19 -13.59 6.78
N VAL A 283 14.06 -13.00 6.42
CA VAL A 283 13.48 -13.13 5.07
C VAL A 283 14.41 -12.49 4.03
N LEU A 284 14.88 -11.26 4.28
CA LEU A 284 15.83 -10.58 3.37
C LEU A 284 17.10 -11.40 3.11
N ARG A 285 17.62 -12.08 4.14
CA ARG A 285 18.78 -12.96 4.00
C ARG A 285 18.47 -14.14 3.09
N THR A 286 17.32 -14.76 3.26
CA THR A 286 16.88 -15.89 2.42
C THR A 286 16.65 -15.46 0.97
N MET A 287 16.03 -14.30 0.73
CA MET A 287 15.78 -13.77 -0.63
C MET A 287 17.06 -13.51 -1.44
N ASN A 288 18.22 -13.34 -0.80
CA ASN A 288 19.49 -13.02 -1.47
C ASN A 288 19.42 -11.78 -2.36
N VAL A 289 18.99 -10.65 -1.79
CA VAL A 289 18.77 -9.39 -2.51
C VAL A 289 19.94 -8.95 -3.41
N PRO A 290 21.23 -9.12 -3.03
CA PRO A 290 22.33 -8.82 -3.94
C PRO A 290 22.30 -9.57 -5.27
N ALA A 291 21.85 -10.84 -5.28
CA ALA A 291 21.70 -11.61 -6.51
C ALA A 291 20.57 -11.08 -7.39
N LEU A 292 19.46 -10.60 -6.80
CA LEU A 292 18.34 -9.97 -7.54
C LEU A 292 18.80 -8.68 -8.21
N VAL A 293 19.54 -7.82 -7.50
CA VAL A 293 20.11 -6.58 -8.06
C VAL A 293 21.10 -6.90 -9.18
N ALA A 294 22.00 -7.87 -8.98
CA ALA A 294 22.94 -8.30 -10.01
C ALA A 294 22.25 -8.89 -11.24
N SER A 295 21.05 -9.41 -11.10
CA SER A 295 20.22 -9.94 -12.20
C SER A 295 19.42 -8.87 -12.93
N GLY A 296 19.33 -7.64 -12.41
CA GLY A 296 18.67 -6.51 -13.08
C GLY A 296 17.48 -5.91 -12.37
N ALA A 297 17.31 -6.19 -11.07
CA ALA A 297 16.37 -5.41 -10.26
C ALA A 297 16.93 -3.99 -10.03
N ASP A 298 16.10 -2.99 -10.33
CA ASP A 298 16.50 -1.58 -10.29
C ASP A 298 16.05 -0.88 -9.00
N GLN A 299 14.89 -1.25 -8.48
CA GLN A 299 14.22 -0.59 -7.37
C GLN A 299 13.77 -1.60 -6.31
N LEU A 300 14.05 -1.28 -5.06
CA LEU A 300 13.80 -2.12 -3.91
C LEU A 300 12.77 -1.44 -3.01
N ASN A 301 11.53 -1.89 -3.08
CA ASN A 301 10.42 -1.36 -2.31
C ASN A 301 10.32 -2.13 -0.99
N VAL A 302 10.94 -1.62 0.07
CA VAL A 302 10.97 -2.27 1.38
C VAL A 302 9.67 -1.99 2.12
N MET A 303 8.89 -3.01 2.41
CA MET A 303 7.61 -2.93 3.12
C MET A 303 7.85 -2.68 4.61
N THR A 304 8.15 -1.43 4.97
CA THR A 304 8.47 -0.99 6.33
C THR A 304 7.21 -0.74 7.17
N TYR A 305 6.33 -1.70 7.15
CA TYR A 305 5.07 -1.77 7.89
C TYR A 305 4.71 -3.26 8.13
N ASP A 306 3.62 -3.49 8.86
CA ASP A 306 3.13 -4.83 9.23
C ASP A 306 4.11 -5.63 10.11
N PHE A 307 4.95 -4.95 10.92
CA PHE A 307 5.82 -5.61 11.89
C PHE A 307 5.02 -6.22 13.05
N PHE A 308 3.89 -5.62 13.34
CA PHE A 308 2.91 -6.04 14.33
C PHE A 308 1.53 -6.17 13.70
N GLY A 309 0.76 -7.12 14.18
CA GLY A 309 -0.65 -7.29 13.85
C GLY A 309 -1.25 -8.52 14.52
N THR A 310 -2.55 -8.54 14.71
CA THR A 310 -3.27 -9.70 15.24
C THR A 310 -3.83 -10.54 14.09
N PRO A 311 -3.72 -11.89 14.14
CA PRO A 311 -3.41 -12.72 15.32
C PRO A 311 -1.95 -13.18 15.46
N TRP A 312 -0.99 -12.70 14.65
CA TRP A 312 0.36 -13.26 14.61
C TRP A 312 1.34 -12.68 15.64
N ALA A 313 1.06 -11.50 16.20
CA ALA A 313 1.95 -10.85 17.14
C ALA A 313 1.98 -11.57 18.50
N ALA A 314 3.16 -11.65 19.12
CA ALA A 314 3.34 -12.24 20.44
C ALA A 314 2.99 -11.29 21.61
N GLY A 315 2.91 -9.99 21.35
CA GLY A 315 2.61 -8.92 22.32
C GLY A 315 2.41 -7.60 21.62
N LEU A 316 2.26 -6.51 22.35
CA LEU A 316 2.16 -5.18 21.76
C LEU A 316 3.49 -4.73 21.17
N ASP A 317 3.46 -4.23 19.94
CA ASP A 317 4.58 -3.60 19.25
C ASP A 317 4.06 -2.59 18.23
N HIS A 318 4.98 -1.82 17.62
CA HIS A 318 4.66 -0.93 16.51
C HIS A 318 4.63 -1.70 15.20
N HIS A 319 3.61 -1.43 14.38
CA HIS A 319 3.56 -2.06 13.06
C HIS A 319 4.45 -1.36 12.02
N ALA A 320 4.93 -0.14 12.30
CA ALA A 320 5.66 0.67 11.32
C ALA A 320 6.73 1.58 11.97
N GLY A 321 7.35 1.14 13.09
CA GLY A 321 8.37 1.90 13.81
C GLY A 321 9.66 2.11 13.01
N ILE A 322 10.30 3.28 13.18
CA ILE A 322 11.61 3.55 12.56
C ILE A 322 12.69 2.70 13.23
N TYR A 323 12.71 2.66 14.57
CA TYR A 323 13.67 1.90 15.35
C TYR A 323 13.00 0.77 16.12
N SER A 324 13.77 -0.23 16.49
CA SER A 324 13.28 -1.36 17.29
C SER A 324 13.12 -0.97 18.76
N ASN A 325 12.07 -1.44 19.39
CA ASN A 325 11.98 -1.56 20.83
C ASN A 325 12.90 -2.69 21.35
N PRO A 326 13.27 -2.72 22.65
CA PRO A 326 14.17 -3.74 23.17
C PRO A 326 13.75 -5.19 22.89
N ASP A 327 12.45 -5.46 22.84
CA ASP A 327 11.89 -6.79 22.60
C ASP A 327 11.47 -7.03 21.14
N SER A 328 11.63 -6.03 20.26
CA SER A 328 11.30 -6.13 18.84
C SER A 328 12.50 -6.57 17.99
N THR A 329 12.26 -7.41 16.99
CA THR A 329 13.29 -7.88 16.04
C THR A 329 13.22 -7.19 14.69
N THR A 330 12.16 -6.43 14.43
CA THR A 330 11.88 -5.81 13.12
C THR A 330 11.70 -4.31 13.26
N SER A 331 12.32 -3.56 12.38
CA SER A 331 12.18 -2.11 12.26
C SER A 331 12.59 -1.63 10.88
N LEU A 332 12.19 -0.43 10.51
CA LEU A 332 12.64 0.21 9.28
C LEU A 332 14.18 0.30 9.24
N ASP A 333 14.81 0.81 10.29
CA ASP A 333 16.27 0.95 10.36
C ASP A 333 16.98 -0.42 10.26
N GLY A 334 16.47 -1.44 10.95
CA GLY A 334 17.04 -2.79 10.87
C GLY A 334 17.10 -3.34 9.45
N ALA A 335 16.00 -3.18 8.68
CA ALA A 335 15.95 -3.61 7.28
C ALA A 335 16.92 -2.81 6.38
N VAL A 336 16.91 -1.48 6.51
CA VAL A 336 17.78 -0.60 5.71
C VAL A 336 19.26 -0.87 6.01
N GLN A 337 19.65 -0.97 7.29
CA GLN A 337 21.03 -1.26 7.68
C GLN A 337 21.49 -2.63 7.18
N TYR A 338 20.59 -3.62 7.19
CA TYR A 338 20.89 -4.94 6.61
C TYR A 338 21.21 -4.83 5.11
N LEU A 339 20.38 -4.15 4.33
CA LEU A 339 20.59 -3.97 2.88
C LEU A 339 21.86 -3.19 2.57
N LEU A 340 22.14 -2.11 3.30
CA LEU A 340 23.37 -1.33 3.13
C LEU A 340 24.62 -2.16 3.45
N LYS A 341 24.60 -2.97 4.52
CA LYS A 341 25.69 -3.89 4.85
C LYS A 341 25.88 -5.00 3.82
N ALA A 342 24.80 -5.41 3.15
CA ALA A 342 24.84 -6.37 2.04
C ALA A 342 25.41 -5.76 0.74
N GLY A 343 25.78 -4.47 0.75
CA GLY A 343 26.37 -3.78 -0.42
C GLY A 343 25.34 -3.20 -1.39
N ILE A 344 24.08 -3.12 -0.99
CA ILE A 344 23.03 -2.51 -1.82
C ILE A 344 23.24 -0.99 -1.86
N THR A 345 23.12 -0.43 -3.05
CA THR A 345 23.19 1.01 -3.26
C THR A 345 22.02 1.70 -2.58
N SER A 346 22.29 2.68 -1.72
CA SER A 346 21.24 3.37 -0.95
C SER A 346 20.14 3.96 -1.84
N ARG A 347 20.50 4.46 -3.02
CA ARG A 347 19.56 5.05 -3.98
C ARG A 347 18.57 4.06 -4.62
N SER A 348 18.83 2.76 -4.54
CA SER A 348 17.88 1.74 -4.98
C SER A 348 16.83 1.41 -3.91
N ILE A 349 17.05 1.79 -2.65
CA ILE A 349 16.19 1.45 -1.52
C ILE A 349 15.10 2.50 -1.37
N HIS A 350 13.84 2.07 -1.41
CA HIS A 350 12.66 2.87 -1.11
C HIS A 350 11.96 2.27 0.10
N ILE A 351 11.53 3.10 1.04
CA ILE A 351 10.84 2.66 2.26
C ILE A 351 9.36 3.01 2.21
N GLY A 352 8.53 2.16 2.84
CA GLY A 352 7.08 2.35 2.87
C GLY A 352 6.58 3.10 4.10
N TRP A 353 5.46 3.79 3.93
CA TRP A 353 4.58 4.16 5.04
C TRP A 353 3.21 3.54 4.84
N ALA A 354 2.50 3.33 5.95
CA ALA A 354 1.17 2.75 5.94
C ALA A 354 0.08 3.84 6.04
N SER A 355 -0.88 3.82 5.11
CA SER A 355 -2.09 4.64 5.20
C SER A 355 -3.19 3.92 5.99
N TYR A 356 -2.80 3.16 7.00
CA TYR A 356 -3.66 2.40 7.91
C TYR A 356 -2.92 2.09 9.21
N GLY A 357 -3.67 1.66 10.21
CA GLY A 357 -3.14 1.15 11.48
C GLY A 357 -3.45 -0.33 11.66
N ARG A 358 -2.63 -0.99 12.49
CA ARG A 358 -2.89 -2.33 12.99
C ARG A 358 -3.44 -2.27 14.39
N SER A 359 -4.62 -2.84 14.60
CA SER A 359 -5.31 -2.82 15.88
C SER A 359 -5.18 -4.12 16.65
N ALA A 360 -5.26 -4.02 17.98
CA ALA A 360 -5.39 -5.14 18.91
C ALA A 360 -6.41 -4.82 19.96
N ARG A 361 -7.16 -5.84 20.41
CA ARG A 361 -8.11 -5.77 21.53
C ARG A 361 -7.53 -6.37 22.81
N GLY A 362 -8.18 -6.12 23.92
CA GLY A 362 -7.73 -6.62 25.23
C GLY A 362 -6.35 -6.10 25.64
N ALA A 363 -5.93 -4.97 25.05
CA ALA A 363 -4.62 -4.42 25.27
C ALA A 363 -4.42 -3.90 26.70
N THR A 364 -3.22 -4.09 27.21
CA THR A 364 -2.74 -3.50 28.48
C THR A 364 -1.37 -2.92 28.21
N VAL A 365 -1.30 -1.60 28.08
CA VAL A 365 -0.04 -0.86 27.89
C VAL A 365 0.60 -0.65 29.25
N THR A 366 1.82 -1.11 29.44
CA THR A 366 2.59 -1.00 30.70
C THR A 366 3.71 0.02 30.63
N SER A 367 4.14 0.38 29.41
CA SER A 367 5.10 1.46 29.14
C SER A 367 4.76 2.09 27.79
N ILE A 368 4.94 3.40 27.69
CA ILE A 368 4.70 4.17 26.46
C ILE A 368 5.97 4.24 25.60
N SER A 369 7.12 4.50 26.24
CA SER A 369 8.41 4.66 25.53
C SER A 369 9.55 4.11 26.42
N PRO A 370 10.17 2.98 26.02
CA PRO A 370 9.74 2.10 24.92
C PRO A 370 8.36 1.50 25.16
N LEU A 371 7.60 1.29 24.08
CA LEU A 371 6.31 0.62 24.17
C LEU A 371 6.49 -0.78 24.76
N ALA A 372 5.67 -1.10 25.75
CA ALA A 372 5.57 -2.45 26.31
C ALA A 372 4.14 -2.74 26.75
N GLY A 373 3.74 -3.99 26.66
CA GLY A 373 2.42 -4.42 27.08
C GLY A 373 2.00 -5.76 26.47
N THR A 374 0.75 -6.12 26.71
CA THR A 374 0.14 -7.36 26.22
C THR A 374 -1.17 -7.06 25.49
N CYS A 375 -1.60 -7.94 24.63
CA CYS A 375 -2.90 -7.88 23.98
C CYS A 375 -3.46 -9.29 23.79
N ASP A 376 -4.73 -9.39 23.33
CA ASP A 376 -5.31 -10.66 22.92
C ASP A 376 -4.67 -11.10 21.59
N THR A 377 -3.81 -12.13 21.69
CA THR A 377 -3.09 -12.70 20.54
C THR A 377 -3.68 -14.03 20.06
N GLU A 378 -4.70 -14.55 20.72
CA GLU A 378 -5.27 -15.86 20.36
C GLU A 378 -6.10 -15.84 19.07
N GLY A 379 -6.30 -14.66 18.45
CA GLY A 379 -6.79 -14.48 17.09
C GLY A 379 -8.12 -15.14 16.72
N ARG A 380 -8.93 -15.43 17.71
CA ARG A 380 -10.24 -16.04 17.52
C ARG A 380 -11.32 -14.97 17.50
N GLY A 381 -11.73 -14.58 16.29
CA GLY A 381 -12.77 -13.59 16.10
C GLY A 381 -12.27 -12.27 15.52
N LEU A 382 -13.17 -11.35 15.33
CA LEU A 382 -12.88 -10.04 14.77
C LEU A 382 -12.15 -9.17 15.81
N THR A 383 -11.21 -8.37 15.31
CA THR A 383 -10.61 -7.22 15.99
C THR A 383 -11.07 -5.96 15.28
N LEU A 384 -11.09 -4.83 15.95
CA LEU A 384 -11.47 -3.55 15.36
C LEU A 384 -10.78 -3.33 14.01
N GLY A 385 -11.54 -2.89 13.02
CA GLY A 385 -11.01 -2.59 11.69
C GLY A 385 -12.00 -1.83 10.83
N THR A 386 -11.60 -1.45 9.62
CA THR A 386 -12.48 -0.73 8.70
C THR A 386 -13.24 -1.69 7.78
N PHE A 387 -12.56 -2.44 6.94
CA PHE A 387 -13.13 -3.47 6.05
C PHE A 387 -12.54 -4.86 6.33
N GLU A 388 -11.44 -4.89 7.06
CA GLU A 388 -10.72 -6.11 7.44
C GLU A 388 -10.42 -6.08 8.94
N SER A 389 -10.55 -7.23 9.58
CA SER A 389 -10.24 -7.39 11.01
C SER A 389 -8.78 -7.02 11.29
N GLY A 390 -8.58 -6.16 12.28
CA GLY A 390 -7.24 -5.73 12.70
C GLY A 390 -6.60 -4.65 11.82
N VAL A 391 -7.30 -4.17 10.79
CA VAL A 391 -6.81 -3.12 9.87
C VAL A 391 -7.74 -1.91 9.92
N THR A 392 -7.27 -0.81 10.48
CA THR A 392 -8.01 0.45 10.56
C THR A 392 -7.44 1.43 9.53
N GLU A 393 -8.20 1.74 8.49
CA GLU A 393 -7.75 2.56 7.37
C GLU A 393 -7.69 4.05 7.71
N TRP A 394 -6.83 4.82 7.03
CA TRP A 394 -6.58 6.23 7.34
C TRP A 394 -7.85 7.09 7.39
N PRO A 395 -8.81 6.98 6.45
CA PRO A 395 -10.07 7.73 6.53
C PRO A 395 -10.86 7.44 7.82
N ASP A 396 -10.87 6.19 8.26
CA ASP A 396 -11.49 5.78 9.51
C ASP A 396 -10.74 6.33 10.73
N ILE A 397 -9.41 6.27 10.70
CA ILE A 397 -8.57 6.81 11.77
C ILE A 397 -8.89 8.29 12.02
N ILE A 398 -8.85 9.13 10.99
CA ILE A 398 -9.07 10.57 11.13
C ILE A 398 -10.53 10.95 11.41
N THR A 399 -11.46 10.04 11.16
CA THR A 399 -12.88 10.24 11.44
C THR A 399 -13.24 9.84 12.85
N ASN A 400 -12.75 8.70 13.32
CA ASN A 400 -13.24 8.06 14.53
C ASN A 400 -12.25 8.04 15.69
N TYR A 401 -10.94 8.12 15.46
CA TYR A 401 -9.93 7.84 16.49
C TYR A 401 -8.92 8.96 16.72
N LEU A 402 -8.59 9.75 15.69
CA LEU A 402 -7.61 10.84 15.74
C LEU A 402 -8.25 12.17 15.36
N ASP A 403 -8.15 13.17 16.22
CA ASP A 403 -8.53 14.54 15.94
C ASP A 403 -7.33 15.34 15.44
N LEU A 404 -7.23 15.53 14.14
CA LEU A 404 -6.14 16.28 13.51
C LEU A 404 -6.17 17.78 13.80
N GLU A 405 -7.32 18.35 14.22
CA GLU A 405 -7.42 19.79 14.56
C GLU A 405 -6.78 20.07 15.91
N THR A 406 -6.86 19.13 16.81
CA THR A 406 -6.31 19.25 18.17
C THR A 406 -5.02 18.47 18.38
N GLY A 407 -4.68 17.54 17.46
CA GLY A 407 -3.55 16.63 17.62
C GLY A 407 -3.77 15.60 18.72
N GLN A 408 -5.01 15.30 19.07
CA GLN A 408 -5.38 14.40 20.17
C GLN A 408 -6.22 13.23 19.66
N GLY A 409 -6.33 12.19 20.49
CA GLY A 409 -7.31 11.13 20.24
C GLY A 409 -8.75 11.64 20.44
N ARG A 410 -9.72 10.94 19.85
CA ARG A 410 -11.15 11.16 20.07
C ARG A 410 -11.84 9.85 20.45
N ASN A 411 -13.08 9.94 20.93
CA ASN A 411 -13.90 8.79 21.33
C ASN A 411 -13.21 7.92 22.41
N GLY A 412 -12.55 8.55 23.39
CA GLY A 412 -11.86 7.86 24.49
C GLY A 412 -10.44 7.39 24.16
N TYR A 413 -9.99 7.57 22.92
CA TYR A 413 -8.60 7.29 22.56
C TYR A 413 -7.67 8.44 22.96
N THR A 414 -6.44 8.09 23.28
CA THR A 414 -5.32 9.03 23.49
C THR A 414 -4.23 8.71 22.46
N LEU A 415 -3.68 9.75 21.83
CA LEU A 415 -2.50 9.61 20.98
C LEU A 415 -1.25 9.59 21.85
N TYR A 416 -0.43 8.57 21.67
CA TYR A 416 0.86 8.39 22.34
C TYR A 416 2.01 8.35 21.35
N THR A 417 3.16 8.85 21.77
CA THR A 417 4.42 8.77 21.01
C THR A 417 5.45 7.95 21.79
N ASP A 418 5.95 6.90 21.14
CA ASP A 418 7.14 6.18 21.57
C ASP A 418 8.38 6.83 20.94
N THR A 419 9.14 7.55 21.75
CA THR A 419 10.35 8.26 21.30
C THR A 419 11.54 7.32 21.05
N VAL A 420 11.53 6.10 21.62
CA VAL A 420 12.56 5.08 21.39
C VAL A 420 12.39 4.48 20.00
N ALA A 421 11.19 4.03 19.65
CA ALA A 421 10.90 3.48 18.34
C ALA A 421 10.66 4.57 17.27
N ASN A 422 10.48 5.83 17.67
CA ASN A 422 10.00 6.93 16.84
C ASN A 422 8.72 6.55 16.09
N ALA A 423 7.72 6.16 16.84
CA ALA A 423 6.44 5.65 16.35
C ALA A 423 5.27 6.22 17.17
N ASP A 424 4.07 6.22 16.60
CA ASP A 424 2.86 6.66 17.26
C ASP A 424 1.85 5.51 17.40
N PHE A 425 1.01 5.60 18.43
CA PHE A 425 -0.13 4.72 18.60
C PHE A 425 -1.29 5.41 19.31
N LEU A 426 -2.49 4.93 19.04
CA LEU A 426 -3.71 5.30 19.76
C LEU A 426 -4.06 4.20 20.75
N TYR A 427 -4.47 4.58 21.95
CA TYR A 427 -4.93 3.64 22.95
C TYR A 427 -6.17 4.17 23.66
N ASN A 428 -7.19 3.32 23.79
CA ASN A 428 -8.39 3.58 24.59
C ASN A 428 -8.34 2.70 25.85
N HIS A 429 -8.22 3.32 27.02
CA HIS A 429 -8.11 2.63 28.30
C HIS A 429 -9.38 1.88 28.69
N ASP A 430 -10.56 2.39 28.30
CA ASP A 430 -11.86 1.80 28.66
C ASP A 430 -12.18 0.59 27.79
N SER A 431 -12.11 0.71 26.46
CA SER A 431 -12.34 -0.42 25.53
C SER A 431 -11.14 -1.34 25.41
N ARG A 432 -9.95 -0.94 25.89
CA ARG A 432 -8.70 -1.67 25.80
C ARG A 432 -8.30 -2.00 24.35
N VAL A 433 -8.56 -1.06 23.45
CA VAL A 433 -8.15 -1.15 22.05
C VAL A 433 -6.89 -0.33 21.81
N PHE A 434 -5.93 -0.95 21.18
CA PHE A 434 -4.67 -0.37 20.75
C PHE A 434 -4.64 -0.30 19.21
N ILE A 435 -4.15 0.82 18.64
CA ILE A 435 -3.96 0.99 17.21
C ILE A 435 -2.58 1.58 16.97
N SER A 436 -1.64 0.78 16.45
CA SER A 436 -0.36 1.27 15.95
C SER A 436 -0.54 1.83 14.55
N LEU A 437 0.00 3.03 14.25
CA LEU A 437 -0.25 3.72 12.99
C LEU A 437 0.90 4.64 12.58
N ASP A 438 0.94 4.98 11.29
CA ASP A 438 1.67 6.15 10.83
C ASP A 438 0.79 7.40 10.95
N THR A 439 1.38 8.48 11.42
CA THR A 439 0.79 9.83 11.48
C THR A 439 1.58 10.78 10.58
N PRO A 440 1.10 12.00 10.30
CA PRO A 440 1.93 12.99 9.60
C PRO A 440 3.32 13.17 10.25
N ARG A 441 3.40 13.11 11.59
CA ARG A 441 4.68 13.20 12.32
C ARG A 441 5.63 12.05 11.97
N THR A 442 5.15 10.80 12.02
CA THR A 442 6.00 9.62 11.76
C THR A 442 6.39 9.50 10.30
N VAL A 443 5.47 9.84 9.37
CA VAL A 443 5.78 9.86 7.93
C VAL A 443 6.84 10.92 7.62
N LYS A 444 6.75 12.12 8.22
CA LYS A 444 7.80 13.14 8.10
C LYS A 444 9.14 12.63 8.63
N ALA A 445 9.15 11.97 9.79
CA ALA A 445 10.38 11.40 10.37
C ALA A 445 10.98 10.29 9.48
N LYS A 446 10.17 9.44 8.86
CA LYS A 446 10.60 8.46 7.84
C LYS A 446 11.20 9.16 6.62
N ALA A 447 10.62 10.25 6.16
CA ALA A 447 11.14 11.04 5.05
C ALA A 447 12.49 11.70 5.40
N GLU A 448 12.64 12.23 6.60
CA GLU A 448 13.93 12.74 7.11
C GLU A 448 14.99 11.63 7.20
N TYR A 449 14.58 10.40 7.57
CA TYR A 449 15.44 9.21 7.53
C TYR A 449 15.91 8.90 6.09
N VAL A 450 15.03 9.00 5.07
CA VAL A 450 15.41 8.86 3.65
C VAL A 450 16.51 9.85 3.27
N VAL A 451 16.38 11.11 3.68
CA VAL A 451 17.37 12.15 3.41
C VAL A 451 18.70 11.84 4.12
N GLN A 452 18.63 11.50 5.41
CA GLN A 452 19.82 11.20 6.25
C GLN A 452 20.65 10.04 5.68
N HIS A 453 19.98 8.98 5.19
CA HIS A 453 20.64 7.79 4.65
C HIS A 453 20.80 7.83 3.12
N ASN A 454 20.42 8.94 2.47
CA ASN A 454 20.48 9.14 1.03
C ASN A 454 19.83 7.98 0.25
N LEU A 455 18.63 7.55 0.69
CA LEU A 455 17.87 6.49 0.03
C LEU A 455 17.28 6.94 -1.31
N GLY A 456 16.60 6.06 -2.04
CA GLY A 456 15.92 6.36 -3.30
C GLY A 456 14.72 7.25 -3.13
N GLY A 457 13.87 6.92 -2.18
CA GLY A 457 12.61 7.59 -1.92
C GLY A 457 11.75 6.83 -0.94
N MET A 458 10.45 7.06 -1.01
CA MET A 458 9.48 6.38 -0.18
C MET A 458 8.15 6.17 -0.90
N PHE A 459 7.31 5.28 -0.38
CA PHE A 459 6.04 4.94 -1.01
C PHE A 459 4.91 4.71 0.01
N ALA A 460 3.67 4.97 -0.43
CA ALA A 460 2.46 4.71 0.33
C ALA A 460 1.91 3.30 0.08
N TRP A 461 1.63 2.55 1.11
CA TRP A 461 0.70 1.44 1.08
C TRP A 461 -0.49 1.76 1.99
N GLN A 462 -1.65 2.16 1.46
CA GLN A 462 -2.05 2.41 0.07
C GLN A 462 -2.19 3.91 -0.18
N GLY A 463 -1.78 4.37 -1.38
CA GLY A 463 -1.86 5.79 -1.73
C GLY A 463 -3.28 6.28 -1.98
N ASP A 464 -4.21 5.40 -2.33
CA ASP A 464 -5.63 5.69 -2.51
C ASP A 464 -6.44 5.76 -1.20
N LEU A 465 -5.83 5.44 -0.06
CA LEU A 465 -6.38 5.69 1.27
C LEU A 465 -5.98 7.05 1.84
N ASP A 466 -4.89 7.65 1.33
CA ASP A 466 -4.41 8.96 1.79
C ASP A 466 -5.18 10.08 1.09
N ASN A 467 -5.62 11.06 1.86
CA ASN A 467 -6.26 12.27 1.36
C ASN A 467 -5.28 13.42 1.07
N GLY A 468 -3.99 13.13 0.98
CA GLY A 468 -2.90 14.08 0.79
C GLY A 468 -2.14 14.46 2.06
N LEU A 469 -2.63 14.12 3.24
CA LEU A 469 -1.98 14.49 4.52
C LEU A 469 -0.65 13.76 4.73
N LEU A 470 -0.64 12.43 4.59
CA LEU A 470 0.57 11.64 4.77
C LEU A 470 1.57 11.93 3.65
N LEU A 471 1.07 12.11 2.42
CA LEU A 471 1.87 12.53 1.27
C LEU A 471 2.54 13.90 1.49
N ASN A 472 1.79 14.90 1.99
CA ASN A 472 2.36 16.22 2.31
C ASN A 472 3.49 16.09 3.33
N ALA A 473 3.29 15.29 4.38
CA ALA A 473 4.32 15.04 5.39
C ALA A 473 5.58 14.38 4.80
N ALA A 474 5.40 13.41 3.88
CA ALA A 474 6.51 12.82 3.14
C ALA A 474 7.28 13.85 2.32
N ARG A 475 6.58 14.69 1.55
CA ARG A 475 7.18 15.75 0.73
C ARG A 475 7.97 16.76 1.57
N GLU A 476 7.41 17.21 2.70
CA GLU A 476 8.09 18.15 3.60
C GLU A 476 9.30 17.54 4.28
N GLY A 477 9.20 16.31 4.78
CA GLY A 477 10.33 15.60 5.39
C GLY A 477 11.47 15.31 4.41
N LEU A 478 11.17 15.13 3.12
CA LEU A 478 12.17 15.04 2.05
C LEU A 478 12.80 16.39 1.69
N GLY A 479 12.38 17.50 2.32
CA GLY A 479 12.89 18.84 2.08
C GLY A 479 12.44 19.46 0.76
N GLN A 480 11.32 19.00 0.20
CA GLN A 480 10.76 19.57 -1.03
C GLN A 480 10.11 20.91 -0.75
N LYS A 481 10.33 21.88 -1.62
CA LYS A 481 9.84 23.22 -1.43
C LYS A 481 8.37 23.33 -1.80
N LEU A 482 7.56 23.84 -0.87
CA LEU A 482 6.15 24.14 -1.04
C LEU A 482 5.95 25.23 -2.10
N THR A 483 5.05 25.02 -3.05
CA THR A 483 4.67 26.00 -4.09
C THR A 483 3.24 26.48 -3.94
N GLU A 484 2.33 25.60 -3.51
CA GLU A 484 0.94 25.97 -3.24
C GLU A 484 0.47 25.22 -1.98
N GLN A 485 -0.15 25.96 -1.07
CA GLN A 485 -0.58 25.46 0.23
C GLN A 485 -2.09 25.34 0.30
N THR A 486 -2.60 24.14 0.39
CA THR A 486 -3.99 23.83 0.74
C THR A 486 -4.17 23.79 2.26
N ILE A 487 -3.19 23.19 2.96
CA ILE A 487 -3.23 23.06 4.41
C ILE A 487 -1.83 23.28 5.03
N ALA A 488 -1.80 23.89 6.23
CA ALA A 488 -0.58 24.01 7.02
C ALA A 488 -0.30 22.67 7.72
N MET A 489 0.88 22.10 7.49
CA MET A 489 1.25 20.80 8.02
C MET A 489 1.91 20.85 9.40
N GLU A 490 2.57 21.97 9.74
CA GLU A 490 3.36 22.10 10.97
C GLU A 490 2.59 21.73 12.27
N PRO A 491 1.31 22.12 12.46
CA PRO A 491 0.55 21.70 13.63
C PRO A 491 0.33 20.19 13.76
N LEU A 492 0.41 19.46 12.65
CA LEU A 492 0.17 18.02 12.57
C LEU A 492 1.41 17.18 12.94
N TYR A 493 2.55 17.84 13.20
CA TYR A 493 3.80 17.17 13.60
C TYR A 493 4.01 17.11 15.12
N THR A 494 3.03 17.58 15.89
CA THR A 494 3.09 17.53 17.36
C THR A 494 3.04 16.08 17.84
N PRO A 495 4.00 15.64 18.69
CA PRO A 495 3.95 14.31 19.26
C PRO A 495 2.73 14.14 20.19
N GLY A 496 2.29 12.90 20.32
CA GLY A 496 1.31 12.50 21.32
C GLY A 496 1.89 12.54 22.76
N SER A 497 1.11 12.07 23.73
CA SER A 497 1.57 11.95 25.12
C SER A 497 2.73 10.95 25.21
N GLU A 498 3.74 11.27 26.03
CA GLU A 498 4.86 10.37 26.35
C GLU A 498 4.65 9.67 27.71
N THR A 499 3.56 9.98 28.39
CA THR A 499 3.21 9.42 29.71
C THR A 499 1.78 8.92 29.71
N ALA A 500 1.54 7.81 30.42
CA ALA A 500 0.22 7.22 30.61
C ALA A 500 -0.67 8.02 31.58
#